data_8c6aedca224272fb4f44907aec763d6c
#
_entry.id   8c6aedca224272fb4f44907aec763d6c
#
_cell.length_a   1.000
_cell.length_b   1.000
_cell.length_c   1.000
_cell.angle_alpha   90.00
_cell.angle_beta   90.00
_cell.angle_gamma   90.00
#
_symmetry.space_group_name_H-M   'P 1'
#
loop_
_entity.id
_entity.type
_entity.pdbx_description
1 polymer ?
#
loop_
_entity_poly.entity_id
_entity_poly.type
_entity_poly.pdbx_seq_one_letter_code
_entity_poly.pdbx_strand_id
1 'polypeptide(L)'
;MTTAERPVVPRQSSPPDEDGGRRPQDRRRMIRRRLITATIIVLLIGVPAGYLLISAGQSRRSGQDKEAEAAALGMREGWPSRMQRRIFELPVPGNAQEVQYYETNNWKASRMYMQFRTSSAGLDRFLSRLGSGRAALKDGEVTVGARDSEVAGWFFGSDVAWAGAKHINKDPRPTQDITVDMTDPAAPVVYVVSAATP
;
A
#
# COMPACT_ATOMS: atom_id res chain seq x y z
N MET A 1 47.26 -46.00 86.31
CA MET A 1 46.22 -45.01 86.59
C MET A 1 46.60 -43.76 85.85
N THR A 2 46.08 -43.56 84.72
CA THR A 2 46.44 -42.40 83.82
C THR A 2 45.11 -41.67 83.53
N THR A 3 45.00 -40.49 84.09
CA THR A 3 43.89 -39.57 83.97
C THR A 3 43.92 -38.93 82.58
N ALA A 4 42.91 -39.16 81.77
CA ALA A 4 42.78 -38.51 80.44
C ALA A 4 42.22 -37.09 80.64
N GLU A 5 42.98 -36.13 80.17
CA GLU A 5 42.64 -34.74 80.13
C GLU A 5 41.79 -34.46 78.87
N ARG A 6 40.60 -33.93 79.06
CA ARG A 6 39.72 -33.53 77.94
C ARG A 6 40.21 -32.21 77.35
N PRO A 7 40.32 -32.12 76.03
CA PRO A 7 40.64 -30.83 75.42
C PRO A 7 39.45 -29.87 75.44
N VAL A 8 39.71 -28.65 75.89
CA VAL A 8 38.75 -27.53 75.96
C VAL A 8 38.69 -26.95 74.54
N VAL A 9 37.48 -27.02 73.96
CA VAL A 9 37.19 -26.38 72.67
C VAL A 9 36.99 -24.88 72.85
N PRO A 10 37.69 -24.03 72.16
CA PRO A 10 37.47 -22.57 72.20
C PRO A 10 36.12 -22.20 71.70
N ARG A 11 35.37 -21.43 72.47
CA ARG A 11 34.10 -20.80 72.03
C ARG A 11 34.38 -19.84 70.89
N GLN A 12 33.88 -20.16 69.72
CA GLN A 12 33.82 -19.20 68.58
C GLN A 12 32.85 -18.10 69.02
N SER A 13 33.34 -16.86 69.11
CA SER A 13 32.54 -15.66 69.19
C SER A 13 31.84 -15.42 67.87
N SER A 14 30.51 -15.41 67.93
CA SER A 14 29.69 -15.00 66.76
C SER A 14 30.10 -13.62 66.30
N PRO A 15 30.21 -13.41 64.95
CA PRO A 15 30.43 -12.08 64.44
C PRO A 15 29.24 -11.18 64.79
N PRO A 16 29.46 -9.90 65.07
CA PRO A 16 28.38 -8.94 65.29
C PRO A 16 27.52 -8.85 64.05
N ASP A 17 26.18 -8.90 64.23
CA ASP A 17 25.19 -8.58 63.22
C ASP A 17 25.46 -7.16 62.68
N GLU A 18 26.14 -7.06 61.54
CA GLU A 18 26.15 -5.85 60.77
C GLU A 18 24.76 -5.66 60.14
N ASP A 19 23.85 -5.11 60.95
CA ASP A 19 22.65 -4.46 60.44
C ASP A 19 23.06 -3.25 59.60
N GLY A 20 23.50 -3.56 58.37
CA GLY A 20 23.92 -2.61 57.39
C GLY A 20 22.74 -1.83 56.88
N GLY A 21 22.28 -0.88 57.67
CA GLY A 21 21.34 0.16 57.20
C GLY A 21 21.86 0.77 55.91
N ARG A 22 21.29 0.32 54.81
CA ARG A 22 21.60 0.83 53.45
C ARG A 22 21.42 2.34 53.47
N ARG A 23 22.55 3.07 53.40
CA ARG A 23 22.60 4.52 53.48
C ARG A 23 21.67 5.15 52.44
N PRO A 24 20.89 6.17 52.81
CA PRO A 24 19.91 6.82 51.88
C PRO A 24 20.52 7.31 50.57
N GLN A 25 21.81 7.51 50.52
CA GLN A 25 22.55 7.93 49.33
C GLN A 25 22.64 6.85 48.24
N ASP A 26 22.70 5.56 48.62
CA ASP A 26 22.78 4.46 47.65
C ASP A 26 21.44 4.24 46.97
N ARG A 27 20.35 4.46 47.66
CA ARG A 27 18.99 4.39 47.10
C ARG A 27 18.74 5.48 46.04
N ARG A 28 19.21 6.71 46.28
CA ARG A 28 19.11 7.82 45.34
C ARG A 28 19.98 7.60 44.08
N ARG A 29 21.18 7.04 44.25
CA ARG A 29 22.06 6.67 43.12
C ARG A 29 21.47 5.54 42.28
N MET A 30 20.84 4.56 42.89
CA MET A 30 20.20 3.44 42.20
C MET A 30 18.97 3.91 41.41
N ILE A 31 18.13 4.76 41.99
CA ILE A 31 16.97 5.36 41.29
C ILE A 31 17.42 6.21 40.12
N ARG A 32 18.46 7.04 40.31
CA ARG A 32 18.99 7.89 39.21
C ARG A 32 19.55 7.05 38.07
N ARG A 33 20.27 5.97 38.36
CA ARG A 33 20.78 5.04 37.32
C ARG A 33 19.62 4.37 36.58
N ARG A 34 18.59 3.89 37.30
CA ARG A 34 17.39 3.30 36.66
C ARG A 34 16.63 4.29 35.81
N LEU A 35 16.50 5.55 36.23
CA LEU A 35 15.89 6.61 35.47
C LEU A 35 16.71 6.92 34.18
N ILE A 36 18.03 7.05 34.28
CA ILE A 36 18.89 7.27 33.11
C ILE A 36 18.79 6.11 32.13
N THR A 37 18.83 4.86 32.62
CA THR A 37 18.69 3.68 31.74
C THR A 37 17.30 3.64 31.09
N ALA A 38 16.24 3.94 31.80
CA ALA A 38 14.88 3.99 31.26
C ALA A 38 14.76 5.11 30.19
N THR A 39 15.34 6.29 30.43
CA THR A 39 15.37 7.38 29.46
C THR A 39 16.12 6.99 28.18
N ILE A 40 17.27 6.33 28.32
CA ILE A 40 18.05 5.84 27.18
C ILE A 40 17.26 4.82 26.36
N ILE A 41 16.57 3.89 27.01
CA ILE A 41 15.75 2.89 26.35
C ILE A 41 14.58 3.55 25.60
N VAL A 42 13.91 4.51 26.24
CA VAL A 42 12.81 5.26 25.61
C VAL A 42 13.29 6.05 24.40
N LEU A 43 14.47 6.68 24.48
CA LEU A 43 15.06 7.39 23.35
C LEU A 43 15.51 6.46 22.23
N LEU A 44 16.14 5.33 22.57
CA LEU A 44 16.61 4.35 21.60
C LEU A 44 15.48 3.69 20.80
N ILE A 45 14.32 3.49 21.41
CA ILE A 45 13.15 2.89 20.75
C ILE A 45 12.21 3.97 20.22
N GLY A 46 11.96 5.01 20.99
CA GLY A 46 10.98 6.05 20.65
C GLY A 46 11.40 6.93 19.46
N VAL A 47 12.69 7.26 19.37
CA VAL A 47 13.19 8.10 18.26
C VAL A 47 13.09 7.37 16.90
N PRO A 48 13.59 6.13 16.74
CA PRO A 48 13.42 5.39 15.49
C PRO A 48 11.96 5.11 15.16
N ALA A 49 11.14 4.73 16.14
CA ALA A 49 9.71 4.49 15.95
C ALA A 49 8.97 5.76 15.52
N GLY A 50 9.25 6.90 16.14
CA GLY A 50 8.73 8.20 15.75
C GLY A 50 9.14 8.61 14.34
N TYR A 51 10.41 8.40 13.99
CA TYR A 51 10.91 8.65 12.65
C TYR A 51 10.22 7.79 11.58
N LEU A 52 10.00 6.49 11.87
CA LEU A 52 9.28 5.59 10.97
C LEU A 52 7.83 6.02 10.75
N LEU A 53 7.14 6.47 11.80
CA LEU A 53 5.77 6.98 11.71
C LEU A 53 5.69 8.26 10.87
N ILE A 54 6.62 9.20 11.06
CA ILE A 54 6.70 10.44 10.29
C ILE A 54 7.05 10.15 8.83
N SER A 55 8.04 9.29 8.59
CA SER A 55 8.47 8.89 7.25
C SER A 55 7.36 8.18 6.48
N ALA A 56 6.60 7.28 7.13
CA ALA A 56 5.43 6.62 6.53
C ALA A 56 4.32 7.64 6.18
N GLY A 57 4.12 8.66 7.01
CA GLY A 57 3.18 9.75 6.75
C GLY A 57 3.59 10.63 5.57
N GLN A 58 4.87 10.97 5.47
CA GLN A 58 5.42 11.76 4.35
C GLN A 58 5.34 11.00 3.02
N SER A 59 5.67 9.71 3.00
CA SER A 59 5.57 8.89 1.79
C SER A 59 4.13 8.79 1.27
N ARG A 60 3.15 8.73 2.16
CA ARG A 60 1.72 8.75 1.77
C ARG A 60 1.29 10.09 1.18
N ARG A 61 1.69 11.21 1.79
CA ARG A 61 1.39 12.56 1.30
C ARG A 61 2.06 12.82 -0.03
N SER A 62 3.35 12.51 -0.17
CA SER A 62 4.08 12.69 -1.41
C SER A 62 3.51 11.87 -2.58
N GLY A 63 2.92 10.69 -2.31
CA GLY A 63 2.18 9.92 -3.31
C GLY A 63 0.87 10.59 -3.71
N GLN A 64 0.11 11.12 -2.75
CA GLN A 64 -1.15 11.83 -3.00
C GLN A 64 -0.93 13.18 -3.71
N ASP A 65 0.11 13.94 -3.32
CA ASP A 65 0.44 15.20 -3.96
C ASP A 65 0.83 15.02 -5.43
N LYS A 66 1.61 13.96 -5.74
CA LYS A 66 1.95 13.60 -7.12
C LYS A 66 0.74 13.11 -7.92
N GLU A 67 -0.17 12.34 -7.29
CA GLU A 67 -1.44 11.95 -7.92
C GLU A 67 -2.31 13.17 -8.21
N ALA A 68 -2.40 14.14 -7.29
CA ALA A 68 -3.17 15.35 -7.46
C ALA A 68 -2.55 16.30 -8.51
N GLU A 69 -1.22 16.46 -8.51
CA GLU A 69 -0.49 17.26 -9.50
C GLU A 69 -0.64 16.65 -10.91
N ALA A 70 -0.59 15.35 -11.00
CA ALA A 70 -0.73 14.65 -12.26
C ALA A 70 -2.20 14.59 -12.72
N ALA A 71 -3.17 14.49 -11.83
CA ALA A 71 -4.60 14.64 -12.14
C ALA A 71 -4.90 16.06 -12.69
N ALA A 72 -4.21 17.09 -12.19
CA ALA A 72 -4.30 18.45 -12.72
C ALA A 72 -3.79 18.59 -14.15
N LEU A 73 -2.89 17.69 -14.62
CA LEU A 73 -2.40 17.63 -16.00
C LEU A 73 -3.36 16.93 -16.96
N GLY A 74 -4.38 16.25 -16.45
CA GLY A 74 -5.42 15.56 -17.24
C GLY A 74 -4.93 14.32 -17.99
N MET A 75 -5.88 13.68 -18.68
CA MET A 75 -5.59 12.59 -19.61
C MET A 75 -4.76 13.10 -20.80
N ARG A 76 -3.71 12.39 -21.17
CA ARG A 76 -2.88 12.69 -22.35
C ARG A 76 -3.47 12.05 -23.57
N GLU A 77 -3.61 12.83 -24.64
CA GLU A 77 -3.96 12.29 -25.95
C GLU A 77 -2.82 11.47 -26.55
N GLY A 78 -3.18 10.38 -27.19
CA GLY A 78 -2.26 9.50 -27.89
C GLY A 78 -2.19 8.09 -27.31
N TRP A 79 -1.23 7.32 -27.78
CA TRP A 79 -1.06 5.92 -27.41
C TRP A 79 -0.02 5.76 -26.31
N PRO A 80 -0.30 4.98 -25.26
CA PRO A 80 0.74 4.58 -24.33
C PRO A 80 1.83 3.79 -25.05
N SER A 81 3.06 3.89 -24.56
CA SER A 81 4.19 3.14 -25.11
C SER A 81 3.92 1.63 -25.13
N ARG A 82 4.65 0.89 -25.97
CA ARG A 82 4.56 -0.58 -26.00
C ARG A 82 4.89 -1.19 -24.66
N MET A 83 5.85 -0.59 -23.91
CA MET A 83 6.25 -1.05 -22.57
C MET A 83 5.10 -0.89 -21.59
N GLN A 84 4.47 0.30 -21.53
CA GLN A 84 3.32 0.56 -20.65
C GLN A 84 2.17 -0.41 -20.93
N ARG A 85 1.78 -0.58 -22.21
CA ARG A 85 0.73 -1.53 -22.59
C ARG A 85 1.03 -2.98 -22.20
N ARG A 86 2.32 -3.36 -22.16
CA ARG A 86 2.76 -4.68 -21.71
C ARG A 86 2.69 -4.83 -20.20
N ILE A 87 3.18 -3.81 -19.46
CA ILE A 87 3.17 -3.83 -17.97
C ILE A 87 1.73 -3.90 -17.45
N PHE A 88 0.85 -3.07 -18.00
CA PHE A 88 -0.55 -2.99 -17.59
C PHE A 88 -1.47 -3.98 -18.31
N GLU A 89 -0.92 -4.82 -19.17
CA GLU A 89 -1.66 -5.82 -19.97
C GLU A 89 -2.88 -5.23 -20.68
N LEU A 90 -2.73 -4.08 -21.33
CA LEU A 90 -3.78 -3.39 -22.07
C LEU A 90 -3.63 -3.58 -23.58
N PRO A 91 -4.31 -4.57 -24.16
CA PRO A 91 -4.21 -4.92 -25.59
C PRO A 91 -5.11 -4.03 -26.47
N VAL A 92 -4.84 -2.73 -26.48
CA VAL A 92 -5.63 -1.75 -27.25
C VAL A 92 -5.74 -2.17 -28.71
N PRO A 93 -6.95 -2.20 -29.33
CA PRO A 93 -7.14 -2.54 -30.73
C PRO A 93 -6.47 -1.51 -31.64
N GLY A 94 -5.88 -1.95 -32.76
CA GLY A 94 -5.21 -1.06 -33.71
C GLY A 94 -6.12 -0.05 -34.41
N ASN A 95 -7.44 -0.26 -34.38
CA ASN A 95 -8.46 0.65 -34.89
C ASN A 95 -9.07 1.56 -33.83
N ALA A 96 -8.46 1.62 -32.62
CA ALA A 96 -8.90 2.53 -31.57
C ALA A 96 -8.65 3.98 -31.98
N GLN A 97 -9.61 4.84 -31.68
CA GLN A 97 -9.60 6.29 -31.94
C GLN A 97 -9.79 7.03 -30.61
N GLU A 98 -9.49 8.32 -30.60
CA GLU A 98 -9.65 9.17 -29.41
C GLU A 98 -8.97 8.54 -28.18
N VAL A 99 -7.79 7.96 -28.38
CA VAL A 99 -7.06 7.29 -27.32
C VAL A 99 -6.48 8.34 -26.39
N GLN A 100 -6.83 8.22 -25.12
CA GLN A 100 -6.29 9.03 -24.05
C GLN A 100 -5.82 8.11 -22.94
N TYR A 101 -4.74 8.51 -22.26
CA TYR A 101 -4.22 7.71 -21.15
C TYR A 101 -3.56 8.59 -20.09
N TYR A 102 -3.49 8.04 -18.90
CA TYR A 102 -2.83 8.63 -17.75
C TYR A 102 -2.24 7.53 -16.86
N GLU A 103 -1.05 7.72 -16.32
CA GLU A 103 -0.37 6.75 -15.47
C GLU A 103 -0.04 7.37 -14.13
N THR A 104 -0.39 6.66 -13.05
CA THR A 104 0.05 6.99 -11.70
C THR A 104 0.93 5.90 -11.14
N ASN A 105 2.01 6.32 -10.50
CA ASN A 105 2.93 5.42 -9.83
C ASN A 105 3.06 5.80 -8.37
N ASN A 106 2.66 4.90 -7.49
CA ASN A 106 2.93 5.02 -6.07
C ASN A 106 3.60 3.75 -5.54
N TRP A 107 4.13 3.80 -4.31
CA TRP A 107 4.90 2.69 -3.73
C TRP A 107 4.08 1.40 -3.51
N LYS A 108 2.76 1.46 -3.56
CA LYS A 108 1.87 0.30 -3.36
C LYS A 108 1.35 -0.29 -4.65
N ALA A 109 1.09 0.56 -5.64
CA ALA A 109 0.49 0.12 -6.89
C ALA A 109 0.72 1.17 -7.99
N SER A 110 0.97 0.71 -9.19
CA SER A 110 0.96 1.52 -10.39
C SER A 110 -0.39 1.35 -11.07
N ARG A 111 -0.98 2.43 -11.57
CA ARG A 111 -2.25 2.40 -12.28
C ARG A 111 -2.15 3.07 -13.63
N MET A 112 -2.76 2.45 -14.63
CA MET A 112 -2.96 3.00 -15.95
C MET A 112 -4.45 3.24 -16.17
N TYR A 113 -4.80 4.48 -16.41
CA TYR A 113 -6.12 4.94 -16.83
C TYR A 113 -6.09 5.08 -18.33
N MET A 114 -7.07 4.51 -19.02
CA MET A 114 -7.14 4.62 -20.47
C MET A 114 -8.57 4.73 -20.94
N GLN A 115 -8.78 5.61 -21.91
CA GLN A 115 -10.04 5.78 -22.61
C GLN A 115 -9.80 5.68 -24.10
N PHE A 116 -10.67 5.00 -24.82
CA PHE A 116 -10.61 4.96 -26.29
C PHE A 116 -11.97 4.59 -26.88
N ARG A 117 -12.24 5.11 -28.06
CA ARG A 117 -13.37 4.71 -28.92
C ARG A 117 -12.93 3.58 -29.84
N THR A 118 -13.79 2.61 -30.10
CA THR A 118 -13.48 1.53 -31.05
C THR A 118 -14.76 1.01 -31.71
N SER A 119 -14.62 0.14 -32.71
CA SER A 119 -15.77 -0.56 -33.28
C SER A 119 -16.23 -1.73 -32.41
N SER A 120 -17.44 -2.24 -32.65
CA SER A 120 -17.95 -3.47 -32.01
C SER A 120 -16.93 -4.62 -32.08
N ALA A 121 -16.38 -4.90 -33.28
CA ALA A 121 -15.34 -5.91 -33.47
C ALA A 121 -14.01 -5.57 -32.75
N GLY A 122 -13.73 -4.28 -32.56
CA GLY A 122 -12.56 -3.80 -31.78
C GLY A 122 -12.73 -4.11 -30.30
N LEU A 123 -13.93 -3.88 -29.76
CA LEU A 123 -14.25 -4.24 -28.38
C LEU A 123 -14.13 -5.75 -28.15
N ASP A 124 -14.62 -6.57 -29.08
CA ASP A 124 -14.49 -8.04 -28.97
C ASP A 124 -13.04 -8.49 -28.93
N ARG A 125 -12.19 -7.90 -29.81
CA ARG A 125 -10.74 -8.17 -29.81
C ARG A 125 -10.04 -7.71 -28.53
N PHE A 126 -10.44 -6.57 -27.98
CA PHE A 126 -9.91 -6.09 -26.71
C PHE A 126 -10.22 -7.06 -25.59
N LEU A 127 -11.49 -7.42 -25.41
CA LEU A 127 -11.94 -8.34 -24.36
C LEU A 127 -11.31 -9.73 -24.53
N SER A 128 -11.29 -10.28 -25.75
CA SER A 128 -10.70 -11.61 -26.00
C SER A 128 -9.21 -11.69 -25.69
N ARG A 129 -8.46 -10.62 -25.97
CA ARG A 129 -7.02 -10.53 -25.63
C ARG A 129 -6.76 -10.38 -24.14
N LEU A 130 -7.73 -9.90 -23.37
CA LEU A 130 -7.69 -9.92 -21.90
C LEU A 130 -8.04 -11.29 -21.34
N GLY A 131 -8.43 -12.26 -22.19
CA GLY A 131 -8.93 -13.56 -21.75
C GLY A 131 -10.39 -13.53 -21.28
N SER A 132 -11.14 -12.53 -21.72
CA SER A 132 -12.54 -12.29 -21.40
C SER A 132 -13.39 -12.25 -22.68
N GLY A 133 -14.66 -11.88 -22.58
CA GLY A 133 -15.58 -11.73 -23.71
C GLY A 133 -16.77 -10.86 -23.35
N ARG A 134 -17.63 -10.59 -24.33
CA ARG A 134 -18.84 -9.78 -24.10
C ARG A 134 -19.77 -10.33 -23.02
N ALA A 135 -19.83 -11.63 -22.84
CA ALA A 135 -20.62 -12.26 -21.79
C ALA A 135 -20.16 -11.86 -20.37
N ALA A 136 -18.94 -11.35 -20.21
CA ALA A 136 -18.47 -10.84 -18.94
C ALA A 136 -18.91 -9.40 -18.66
N LEU A 137 -19.31 -8.64 -19.68
CA LEU A 137 -19.89 -7.32 -19.52
C LEU A 137 -21.29 -7.43 -18.94
N LYS A 138 -21.54 -6.78 -17.84
CA LYS A 138 -22.87 -6.73 -17.21
C LYS A 138 -23.50 -5.38 -17.50
N ASP A 139 -24.67 -5.41 -18.09
CA ASP A 139 -25.41 -4.21 -18.44
C ASP A 139 -25.77 -3.38 -17.20
N GLY A 140 -25.66 -2.06 -17.31
CA GLY A 140 -25.90 -1.11 -16.24
C GLY A 140 -24.79 -1.05 -15.18
N GLU A 141 -23.74 -1.87 -15.28
CA GLU A 141 -22.64 -1.86 -14.30
C GLU A 141 -21.53 -0.87 -14.70
N VAL A 142 -21.10 -0.07 -13.71
CA VAL A 142 -19.87 0.76 -13.77
C VAL A 142 -18.87 0.14 -12.82
N THR A 143 -17.79 -0.43 -13.33
CA THR A 143 -16.76 -1.12 -12.52
C THR A 143 -15.62 -0.21 -12.10
N VAL A 144 -15.40 0.88 -12.83
CA VAL A 144 -14.43 1.91 -12.43
C VAL A 144 -14.91 2.60 -11.15
N GLY A 145 -14.10 2.54 -10.10
CA GLY A 145 -14.46 3.11 -8.80
C GLY A 145 -14.49 4.64 -8.80
N ALA A 146 -15.25 5.24 -7.88
CA ALA A 146 -15.41 6.69 -7.76
C ALA A 146 -14.07 7.45 -7.66
N ARG A 147 -13.11 6.93 -6.90
CA ARG A 147 -11.77 7.52 -6.80
C ARG A 147 -11.03 7.50 -8.15
N ASP A 148 -11.11 6.41 -8.87
CA ASP A 148 -10.40 6.25 -10.14
C ASP A 148 -11.06 7.10 -11.24
N SER A 149 -12.38 7.26 -11.21
CA SER A 149 -13.09 8.17 -12.11
C SER A 149 -12.73 9.63 -11.84
N GLU A 150 -12.61 10.03 -10.56
CA GLU A 150 -12.18 11.37 -10.17
C GLU A 150 -10.75 11.68 -10.64
N VAL A 151 -9.82 10.74 -10.45
CA VAL A 151 -8.42 10.88 -10.90
C VAL A 151 -8.33 11.05 -12.42
N ALA A 152 -9.14 10.31 -13.19
CA ALA A 152 -9.16 10.38 -14.65
C ALA A 152 -10.06 11.50 -15.19
N GLY A 153 -10.83 12.18 -14.35
CA GLY A 153 -11.81 13.19 -14.76
C GLY A 153 -13.02 12.59 -15.51
N TRP A 154 -13.33 11.30 -15.28
CA TRP A 154 -14.46 10.63 -15.90
C TRP A 154 -15.74 10.84 -15.12
N PHE A 155 -16.85 10.99 -15.83
CA PHE A 155 -18.17 11.08 -15.25
C PHE A 155 -19.09 9.99 -15.83
N PHE A 156 -19.59 9.12 -14.97
CA PHE A 156 -20.46 8.02 -15.33
C PHE A 156 -21.92 8.35 -14.93
N GLY A 157 -22.61 9.12 -15.79
CA GLY A 157 -24.01 9.52 -15.58
C GLY A 157 -24.98 8.37 -15.77
N SER A 158 -26.23 8.56 -15.30
CA SER A 158 -27.29 7.54 -15.35
C SER A 158 -27.99 7.43 -16.71
N ASP A 159 -27.77 8.38 -17.59
CA ASP A 159 -28.41 8.51 -18.91
C ASP A 159 -27.64 7.82 -20.04
N VAL A 160 -26.59 7.09 -19.71
CA VAL A 160 -25.71 6.35 -20.64
C VAL A 160 -25.91 4.86 -20.47
N ALA A 161 -25.92 4.11 -21.57
CA ALA A 161 -26.00 2.66 -21.56
C ALA A 161 -24.65 2.04 -21.15
N TRP A 162 -24.38 1.96 -19.87
CA TRP A 162 -23.15 1.37 -19.34
C TRP A 162 -23.16 -0.15 -19.38
N ALA A 163 -21.97 -0.73 -19.61
CA ALA A 163 -21.70 -2.14 -19.36
C ALA A 163 -20.33 -2.30 -18.72
N GLY A 164 -20.25 -3.09 -17.66
CA GLY A 164 -19.03 -3.23 -16.87
C GLY A 164 -18.53 -4.65 -16.71
N ALA A 165 -17.20 -4.82 -16.63
CA ALA A 165 -16.56 -6.08 -16.30
C ALA A 165 -15.31 -5.83 -15.47
N LYS A 166 -15.06 -6.72 -14.51
CA LYS A 166 -13.81 -6.76 -13.77
C LYS A 166 -13.02 -8.00 -14.17
N HIS A 167 -11.82 -7.80 -14.70
CA HIS A 167 -10.91 -8.88 -15.03
C HIS A 167 -9.82 -8.99 -13.95
N ILE A 168 -9.91 -10.05 -13.15
CA ILE A 168 -9.01 -10.30 -12.03
C ILE A 168 -7.98 -11.33 -12.44
N ASN A 169 -6.72 -10.95 -12.46
CA ASN A 169 -5.59 -11.83 -12.65
C ASN A 169 -4.96 -12.25 -11.32
N LYS A 170 -4.26 -13.37 -11.35
CA LYS A 170 -3.44 -13.80 -10.20
C LYS A 170 -2.17 -12.95 -10.13
N ASP A 171 -1.85 -12.46 -8.93
CA ASP A 171 -0.60 -11.74 -8.69
C ASP A 171 0.63 -12.47 -9.29
N PRO A 172 1.58 -11.70 -9.86
CA PRO A 172 1.70 -10.24 -9.91
C PRO A 172 1.05 -9.56 -11.13
N ARG A 173 0.18 -10.27 -11.88
CA ARG A 173 -0.46 -9.71 -13.07
C ARG A 173 -1.50 -8.64 -12.70
N PRO A 174 -1.64 -7.56 -13.50
CA PRO A 174 -2.56 -6.48 -13.19
C PRO A 174 -4.02 -6.91 -13.25
N THR A 175 -4.84 -6.29 -12.42
CA THR A 175 -6.30 -6.38 -12.45
C THR A 175 -6.86 -5.23 -13.27
N GLN A 176 -7.88 -5.47 -14.12
CA GLN A 176 -8.52 -4.45 -14.94
C GLN A 176 -9.99 -4.25 -14.53
N ASP A 177 -10.35 -3.00 -14.26
CA ASP A 177 -11.73 -2.54 -14.15
C ASP A 177 -12.11 -1.90 -15.49
N ILE A 178 -13.13 -2.45 -16.15
CA ILE A 178 -13.54 -2.08 -17.52
C ILE A 178 -14.98 -1.57 -17.48
N THR A 179 -15.19 -0.34 -17.90
CA THR A 179 -16.51 0.25 -18.10
C THR A 179 -16.64 0.67 -19.55
N VAL A 180 -17.73 0.34 -20.18
CA VAL A 180 -17.98 0.61 -21.61
C VAL A 180 -19.26 1.39 -21.75
N ASP A 181 -19.22 2.51 -22.49
CA ASP A 181 -20.38 3.19 -22.99
C ASP A 181 -20.89 2.46 -24.24
N MET A 182 -22.05 1.86 -24.13
CA MET A 182 -22.74 1.10 -25.16
C MET A 182 -23.90 1.87 -25.79
N THR A 183 -24.00 3.18 -25.55
CA THR A 183 -25.05 4.03 -26.15
C THR A 183 -25.04 3.94 -27.67
N ASP A 184 -23.84 3.90 -28.28
CA ASP A 184 -23.66 3.50 -29.67
C ASP A 184 -22.91 2.15 -29.74
N PRO A 185 -23.62 1.02 -29.90
CA PRO A 185 -23.00 -0.30 -29.97
C PRO A 185 -22.04 -0.51 -31.16
N ALA A 186 -22.15 0.33 -32.21
CA ALA A 186 -21.24 0.27 -33.37
C ALA A 186 -19.90 0.96 -33.09
N ALA A 187 -19.92 1.98 -32.21
CA ALA A 187 -18.75 2.78 -31.84
C ALA A 187 -18.62 2.96 -30.32
N PRO A 188 -18.53 1.87 -29.52
CA PRO A 188 -18.44 1.95 -28.08
C PRO A 188 -17.20 2.70 -27.59
N VAL A 189 -17.34 3.36 -26.43
CA VAL A 189 -16.21 3.99 -25.74
C VAL A 189 -15.81 3.14 -24.55
N VAL A 190 -14.56 2.76 -24.46
CA VAL A 190 -14.01 1.91 -23.39
C VAL A 190 -13.23 2.77 -22.41
N TYR A 191 -13.57 2.64 -21.15
CA TYR A 191 -12.86 3.19 -19.99
C TYR A 191 -12.24 2.03 -19.23
N VAL A 192 -10.95 2.03 -19.04
CA VAL A 192 -10.27 0.94 -18.34
C VAL A 192 -9.24 1.48 -17.34
N VAL A 193 -9.26 0.92 -16.15
CA VAL A 193 -8.24 1.13 -15.13
C VAL A 193 -7.52 -0.20 -14.92
N SER A 194 -6.23 -0.22 -15.21
CA SER A 194 -5.38 -1.37 -14.94
C SER A 194 -4.48 -1.09 -13.75
N ALA A 195 -4.57 -1.91 -12.71
CA ALA A 195 -3.79 -1.79 -11.49
C ALA A 195 -2.77 -2.93 -11.40
N ALA A 196 -1.48 -2.57 -11.37
CA ALA A 196 -0.36 -3.47 -11.15
C ALA A 196 0.21 -3.25 -9.74
N THR A 197 0.39 -4.33 -8.99
CA THR A 197 1.07 -4.32 -7.69
C THR A 197 2.51 -4.73 -7.90
N PRO A 198 3.53 -3.99 -7.37
CA PRO A 198 4.94 -4.33 -7.50
C PRO A 198 5.33 -5.59 -6.73
#